data_fc17acc029c3a482fdef54f980481b36
#
_entry.id   fc17acc029c3a482fdef54f980481b36
#
_cell.length_a   1.000
_cell.length_b   1.000
_cell.length_c   1.000
_cell.angle_alpha   90.00
_cell.angle_beta   90.00
_cell.angle_gamma   90.00
#
_symmetry.space_group_name_H-M   'P 1'
#
loop_
_entity.id
_entity.type
_entity.pdbx_description
1 polymer ?
#
loop_
_entity_poly.entity_id
_entity_poly.type
_entity_poly.pdbx_seq_one_letter_code
_entity_poly.pdbx_strand_id
1 'polypeptide(L)'
;HIGAENPGHGRGKARGLAFVDALLAGTELDDEFPGIDIHVPRSVVIGTDVFDEFLEANRLRMLALRPSNDEWLTWAFLTAKLPAYVITDLQVFLERVRDPIAVRSSSLLEDSQYHPFAGIYSTHMIPNNHPDARIRLAQLCDAIKLVYASTFHTPARRYLELTPHRIEEEKMAVVLQPVVGTPHDNCYYPNFGGVARSYNYYPFGRMKPEDGVVSVALGLGKIVVEGGPALRFSPAHPQVLPQLADGKSFLEQSQREFFAVDLSRPERGPGVNPDQALVAFDLEVAERHGTLAPVA
;
A
#
# COMPACT_ATOMS: atom_id res chain seq x y z
N HIS A 1 8.27 11.24 -11.37
CA HIS A 1 9.00 11.59 -10.15
C HIS A 1 8.70 13.04 -9.79
N ILE A 2 8.30 13.30 -8.58
CA ILE A 2 8.07 14.65 -8.05
C ILE A 2 9.19 14.95 -7.04
N GLY A 3 9.94 16.04 -7.24
CA GLY A 3 11.13 16.40 -6.45
C GLY A 3 12.39 16.53 -7.32
N ALA A 4 13.56 16.80 -6.71
CA ALA A 4 14.81 16.99 -7.44
C ALA A 4 15.18 15.78 -8.29
N GLU A 5 15.74 16.01 -9.47
CA GLU A 5 16.05 15.03 -10.53
C GLU A 5 17.11 13.96 -10.16
N ASN A 6 17.29 13.64 -8.89
CA ASN A 6 18.33 12.73 -8.48
C ASN A 6 17.74 11.32 -8.21
N PRO A 7 18.02 10.30 -9.05
CA PRO A 7 17.47 8.95 -8.91
C PRO A 7 17.85 8.25 -7.59
N GLY A 8 18.72 8.87 -6.78
CA GLY A 8 19.09 8.39 -5.45
C GLY A 8 18.08 8.71 -4.33
N HIS A 9 17.11 9.59 -4.56
CA HIS A 9 16.15 10.04 -3.54
C HIS A 9 14.84 9.22 -3.46
N GLY A 10 14.62 8.31 -4.39
CA GLY A 10 13.60 7.25 -4.25
C GLY A 10 14.16 6.15 -3.35
N ARG A 11 13.68 6.03 -2.12
CA ARG A 11 14.14 5.01 -1.16
C ARG A 11 13.11 3.91 -1.03
N GLY A 12 13.53 2.75 -0.55
CA GLY A 12 12.62 1.69 -0.16
C GLY A 12 11.77 1.11 -1.29
N LYS A 13 10.47 1.04 -1.05
CA LYS A 13 9.47 0.49 -1.99
C LYS A 13 9.55 1.11 -3.39
N ALA A 14 9.87 2.41 -3.50
CA ALA A 14 9.99 3.09 -4.79
C ALA A 14 11.10 2.51 -5.67
N ARG A 15 12.25 2.17 -5.07
CA ARG A 15 13.37 1.54 -5.81
C ARG A 15 13.03 0.11 -6.22
N GLY A 16 12.36 -0.64 -5.33
CA GLY A 16 11.90 -2.00 -5.61
C GLY A 16 10.93 -2.03 -6.79
N LEU A 17 9.94 -1.13 -6.82
CA LEU A 17 8.99 -1.01 -7.92
C LEU A 17 9.69 -0.67 -9.25
N ALA A 18 10.62 0.29 -9.27
CA ALA A 18 11.37 0.66 -10.47
C ALA A 18 12.27 -0.50 -10.97
N PHE A 19 12.86 -1.27 -10.05
CA PHE A 19 13.66 -2.44 -10.39
C PHE A 19 12.79 -3.55 -11.03
N VAL A 20 11.63 -3.85 -10.44
CA VAL A 20 10.70 -4.86 -10.97
C VAL A 20 10.17 -4.44 -12.33
N ASP A 21 9.79 -3.18 -12.51
CA ASP A 21 9.34 -2.63 -13.78
C ASP A 21 10.40 -2.78 -14.88
N ALA A 22 11.66 -2.43 -14.58
CA ALA A 22 12.78 -2.61 -15.51
C ALA A 22 13.08 -4.09 -15.81
N LEU A 23 12.93 -4.97 -14.81
CA LEU A 23 13.11 -6.41 -14.98
C LEU A 23 12.03 -6.98 -15.91
N LEU A 24 10.76 -6.64 -15.66
CA LEU A 24 9.63 -7.11 -16.49
C LEU A 24 9.75 -6.59 -17.92
N ALA A 25 10.14 -5.33 -18.13
CA ALA A 25 10.36 -4.77 -19.46
C ALA A 25 11.50 -5.44 -20.23
N GLY A 26 12.42 -6.11 -19.55
CA GLY A 26 13.54 -6.85 -20.15
C GLY A 26 13.27 -8.35 -20.37
N THR A 27 12.07 -8.85 -20.01
CA THR A 27 11.68 -10.25 -20.13
C THR A 27 10.56 -10.42 -21.16
N GLU A 28 10.59 -11.50 -21.94
CA GLU A 28 9.56 -11.84 -22.93
C GLU A 28 8.41 -12.64 -22.29
N LEU A 29 7.87 -12.15 -21.16
CA LEU A 29 6.82 -12.85 -20.41
C LEU A 29 5.51 -12.99 -21.19
N ASP A 30 5.20 -12.03 -22.07
CA ASP A 30 4.00 -12.06 -22.90
C ASP A 30 4.01 -13.27 -23.87
N ASP A 31 5.20 -13.69 -24.32
CA ASP A 31 5.36 -14.88 -25.17
C ASP A 31 5.26 -16.17 -24.34
N GLU A 32 5.70 -16.14 -23.09
CA GLU A 32 5.67 -17.29 -22.19
C GLU A 32 4.26 -17.53 -21.60
N PHE A 33 3.50 -16.44 -21.38
CA PHE A 33 2.14 -16.49 -20.81
C PHE A 33 1.11 -15.76 -21.69
N PRO A 34 0.71 -16.33 -22.84
CA PRO A 34 -0.22 -15.68 -23.76
C PRO A 34 -1.55 -15.32 -23.10
N GLY A 35 -1.95 -14.06 -23.22
CA GLY A 35 -3.20 -13.54 -22.67
C GLY A 35 -3.14 -13.12 -21.19
N ILE A 36 -1.95 -13.14 -20.58
CA ILE A 36 -1.71 -12.61 -19.25
C ILE A 36 -0.81 -11.39 -19.39
N ASP A 37 -1.31 -10.21 -18.98
CA ASP A 37 -0.55 -8.97 -18.93
C ASP A 37 0.07 -8.81 -17.54
N ILE A 38 1.41 -8.85 -17.47
CA ILE A 38 2.18 -8.75 -16.21
C ILE A 38 2.92 -7.42 -16.19
N HIS A 39 2.45 -6.48 -15.39
CA HIS A 39 3.07 -5.16 -15.31
C HIS A 39 3.06 -4.58 -13.89
N VAL A 40 3.94 -3.62 -13.65
CA VAL A 40 3.90 -2.78 -12.45
C VAL A 40 2.93 -1.61 -12.71
N PRO A 41 1.93 -1.37 -11.84
CA PRO A 41 1.05 -0.21 -11.99
C PRO A 41 1.86 1.09 -12.01
N ARG A 42 1.53 1.99 -12.95
CA ARG A 42 2.22 3.29 -13.11
C ARG A 42 2.13 4.05 -11.80
N SER A 43 3.29 4.27 -11.19
CA SER A 43 3.39 4.90 -9.87
C SER A 43 4.14 6.22 -9.97
N VAL A 44 3.78 7.17 -9.12
CA VAL A 44 4.50 8.44 -8.94
C VAL A 44 5.16 8.43 -7.58
N VAL A 45 6.43 8.82 -7.52
CA VAL A 45 7.19 8.92 -6.28
C VAL A 45 7.43 10.38 -5.94
N ILE A 46 7.05 10.79 -4.75
CA ILE A 46 7.41 12.06 -4.12
C ILE A 46 8.68 11.81 -3.33
N GLY A 47 9.76 12.51 -3.67
CA GLY A 47 11.08 12.31 -3.09
C GLY A 47 11.19 12.74 -1.61
N THR A 48 12.25 12.29 -0.97
CA THR A 48 12.55 12.67 0.43
C THR A 48 12.97 14.13 0.58
N ASP A 49 13.42 14.76 -0.49
CA ASP A 49 13.71 16.20 -0.57
C ASP A 49 12.44 17.04 -0.37
N VAL A 50 11.31 16.61 -0.92
CA VAL A 50 10.01 17.24 -0.69
C VAL A 50 9.58 17.16 0.77
N PHE A 51 9.84 16.02 1.42
CA PHE A 51 9.59 15.85 2.85
C PHE A 51 10.40 16.84 3.70
N ASP A 52 11.70 16.94 3.43
CA ASP A 52 12.58 17.88 4.12
C ASP A 52 12.11 19.34 3.91
N GLU A 53 11.82 19.73 2.65
CA GLU A 53 11.29 21.07 2.33
C GLU A 53 9.97 21.36 3.05
N PHE A 54 9.04 20.38 3.05
CA PHE A 54 7.77 20.50 3.74
C PHE A 54 7.94 20.75 5.24
N LEU A 55 8.82 19.99 5.90
CA LEU A 55 9.11 20.17 7.33
C LEU A 55 9.73 21.53 7.65
N GLU A 56 10.66 21.98 6.82
CA GLU A 56 11.39 23.24 7.01
C GLU A 56 10.49 24.45 6.75
N ALA A 57 9.80 24.50 5.61
CA ALA A 57 8.93 25.59 5.22
C ALA A 57 7.80 25.85 6.23
N ASN A 58 7.30 24.78 6.87
CA ASN A 58 6.24 24.87 7.87
C ASN A 58 6.75 24.86 9.32
N ARG A 59 8.07 24.84 9.54
CA ARG A 59 8.70 24.78 10.89
C ARG A 59 8.25 23.57 11.71
N LEU A 60 7.95 22.47 11.04
CA LEU A 60 7.43 21.26 11.68
C LEU A 60 8.53 20.38 12.29
N ARG A 61 9.79 20.48 11.82
CA ARG A 61 10.88 19.60 12.27
C ARG A 61 11.06 19.61 13.80
N MET A 62 11.21 20.80 14.39
CA MET A 62 11.36 20.94 15.85
C MET A 62 10.12 20.51 16.62
N LEU A 63 8.95 20.70 16.02
CA LEU A 63 7.67 20.34 16.59
C LEU A 63 7.49 18.82 16.61
N ALA A 64 7.79 18.18 15.48
CA ALA A 64 7.67 16.74 15.28
C ALA A 64 8.63 15.93 16.17
N LEU A 65 9.78 16.50 16.57
CA LEU A 65 10.75 15.83 17.43
C LEU A 65 10.40 15.91 18.92
N ARG A 66 9.52 16.81 19.33
CA ARG A 66 9.09 16.92 20.74
C ARG A 66 8.11 15.80 21.08
N PRO A 67 8.10 15.31 22.33
CA PRO A 67 7.03 14.45 22.81
C PRO A 67 5.69 15.17 22.65
N SER A 68 4.80 14.63 21.86
CA SER A 68 3.50 15.23 21.55
C SER A 68 2.44 14.15 21.40
N ASN A 69 1.17 14.55 21.53
CA ASN A 69 0.04 13.70 21.19
C ASN A 69 -0.03 13.52 19.67
N ASP A 70 -0.23 12.30 19.19
CA ASP A 70 -0.32 11.96 17.77
C ASP A 70 -1.45 12.73 17.05
N GLU A 71 -2.58 12.98 17.73
CA GLU A 71 -3.71 13.75 17.16
C GLU A 71 -3.33 15.21 16.89
N TRP A 72 -2.67 15.86 17.86
CA TRP A 72 -2.21 17.22 17.68
C TRP A 72 -1.13 17.33 16.60
N LEU A 73 -0.21 16.37 16.55
CA LEU A 73 0.81 16.31 15.52
C LEU A 73 0.17 16.15 14.14
N THR A 74 -0.78 15.23 14.00
CA THR A 74 -1.54 15.03 12.77
C THR A 74 -2.24 16.31 12.32
N TRP A 75 -2.90 17.03 13.25
CA TRP A 75 -3.55 18.30 12.95
C TRP A 75 -2.54 19.34 12.45
N ALA A 76 -1.36 19.44 13.07
CA ALA A 76 -0.30 20.37 12.65
C ALA A 76 0.17 20.07 11.21
N PHE A 77 0.32 18.78 10.85
CA PHE A 77 0.69 18.37 9.50
C PHE A 77 -0.42 18.65 8.49
N LEU A 78 -1.67 18.37 8.82
CA LEU A 78 -2.81 18.63 7.95
C LEU A 78 -3.00 20.11 7.64
N THR A 79 -2.73 21.01 8.60
CA THR A 79 -2.82 22.45 8.39
C THR A 79 -1.64 23.07 7.66
N ALA A 80 -0.53 22.33 7.55
CA ALA A 80 0.68 22.74 6.83
C ALA A 80 0.47 22.74 5.31
N LYS A 81 1.32 23.51 4.61
CA LYS A 81 1.24 23.66 3.15
C LYS A 81 2.32 22.84 2.45
N LEU A 82 1.92 22.03 1.47
CA LEU A 82 2.86 21.42 0.53
C LEU A 82 3.46 22.49 -0.40
N PRO A 83 4.68 22.27 -0.93
CA PRO A 83 5.29 23.17 -1.92
C PRO A 83 4.39 23.35 -3.15
N ALA A 84 4.36 24.55 -3.72
CA ALA A 84 3.43 24.88 -4.81
C ALA A 84 3.66 24.02 -6.07
N TYR A 85 4.90 23.71 -6.40
CA TYR A 85 5.23 22.87 -7.54
C TYR A 85 4.70 21.44 -7.37
N VAL A 86 4.76 20.90 -6.13
CA VAL A 86 4.18 19.58 -5.82
C VAL A 86 2.69 19.57 -6.08
N ILE A 87 1.98 20.62 -5.65
CA ILE A 87 0.53 20.76 -5.90
C ILE A 87 0.23 20.76 -7.40
N THR A 88 1.04 21.47 -8.19
CA THR A 88 0.90 21.52 -9.66
C THR A 88 1.11 20.13 -10.28
N ASP A 89 2.13 19.41 -9.86
CA ASP A 89 2.41 18.06 -10.37
C ASP A 89 1.32 17.06 -9.97
N LEU A 90 0.77 17.19 -8.76
CA LEU A 90 -0.36 16.37 -8.30
C LEU A 90 -1.65 16.67 -9.11
N GLN A 91 -1.87 17.91 -9.52
CA GLN A 91 -2.99 18.25 -10.43
C GLN A 91 -2.84 17.50 -11.77
N VAL A 92 -1.66 17.54 -12.38
CA VAL A 92 -1.38 16.82 -13.64
C VAL A 92 -1.54 15.31 -13.47
N PHE A 93 -1.11 14.75 -12.34
CA PHE A 93 -1.32 13.35 -12.01
C PHE A 93 -2.81 12.99 -11.95
N LEU A 94 -3.62 13.78 -11.25
CA LEU A 94 -5.06 13.56 -11.10
C LEU A 94 -5.88 13.78 -12.39
N GLU A 95 -5.34 14.48 -13.39
CA GLU A 95 -5.97 14.58 -14.73
C GLU A 95 -5.93 13.20 -15.44
N ARG A 96 -4.89 12.40 -15.20
CA ARG A 96 -4.63 11.12 -15.87
C ARG A 96 -5.14 9.92 -15.09
N VAL A 97 -5.26 10.05 -13.76
CA VAL A 97 -5.64 8.96 -12.86
C VAL A 97 -7.00 9.22 -12.27
N ARG A 98 -7.93 8.29 -12.50
CA ARG A 98 -9.31 8.33 -12.00
C ARG A 98 -9.62 7.19 -11.04
N ASP A 99 -8.81 6.14 -11.09
CA ASP A 99 -8.93 5.01 -10.18
C ASP A 99 -8.59 5.42 -8.74
N PRO A 100 -9.04 4.67 -7.73
CA PRO A 100 -8.59 4.82 -6.36
C PRO A 100 -7.06 4.82 -6.26
N ILE A 101 -6.53 5.56 -5.32
CA ILE A 101 -5.08 5.73 -5.16
C ILE A 101 -4.65 5.22 -3.79
N ALA A 102 -3.64 4.36 -3.77
CA ALA A 102 -2.89 4.01 -2.57
C ALA A 102 -1.74 5.02 -2.38
N VAL A 103 -1.78 5.75 -1.28
CA VAL A 103 -0.75 6.70 -0.84
C VAL A 103 0.11 5.99 0.20
N ARG A 104 1.31 5.57 -0.19
CA ARG A 104 2.14 4.64 0.58
C ARG A 104 3.42 5.28 1.07
N SER A 105 3.78 5.00 2.31
CA SER A 105 5.10 5.31 2.85
C SER A 105 6.21 4.55 2.11
N SER A 106 7.36 5.18 1.99
CA SER A 106 8.58 4.58 1.45
C SER A 106 9.80 5.17 2.16
N SER A 107 10.24 4.53 3.23
CA SER A 107 11.39 4.94 4.01
C SER A 107 12.54 3.93 3.92
N LEU A 108 13.72 4.31 4.42
CA LEU A 108 14.87 3.40 4.50
C LEU A 108 14.64 2.25 5.49
N LEU A 109 13.92 2.53 6.57
CA LEU A 109 13.73 1.55 7.63
C LEU A 109 12.79 0.42 7.20
N GLU A 110 11.85 0.69 6.28
CA GLU A 110 10.97 -0.33 5.75
C GLU A 110 11.70 -1.41 4.96
N ASP A 111 12.92 -1.12 4.46
CA ASP A 111 13.77 -2.07 3.72
C ASP A 111 14.80 -2.77 4.61
N SER A 112 14.78 -2.54 5.91
CA SER A 112 15.74 -3.18 6.82
C SER A 112 15.52 -4.69 6.84
N GLN A 113 16.54 -5.44 6.43
CA GLN A 113 16.52 -6.91 6.47
C GLN A 113 16.59 -7.47 7.91
N TYR A 114 17.08 -6.67 8.84
CA TYR A 114 17.31 -7.09 10.23
C TYR A 114 16.16 -6.73 11.17
N HIS A 115 15.35 -5.75 10.80
CA HIS A 115 14.24 -5.29 11.61
C HIS A 115 13.00 -5.13 10.73
N PRO A 116 12.02 -6.04 10.80
CA PRO A 116 10.80 -5.94 10.01
C PRO A 116 10.00 -4.71 10.44
N PHE A 117 9.89 -3.71 9.55
CA PHE A 117 9.23 -2.43 9.79
C PHE A 117 7.84 -2.35 9.12
N ALA A 118 7.30 -3.49 8.70
CA ALA A 118 6.03 -3.54 8.00
C ALA A 118 4.87 -3.04 8.88
N GLY A 119 4.09 -2.11 8.35
CA GLY A 119 2.85 -1.64 9.00
C GLY A 119 3.04 -0.56 10.08
N ILE A 120 4.24 -0.03 10.29
CA ILE A 120 4.48 1.04 11.29
C ILE A 120 4.11 2.41 10.72
N TYR A 121 4.42 2.67 9.45
CA TYR A 121 3.98 3.87 8.75
C TYR A 121 2.66 3.66 8.05
N SER A 122 1.87 4.73 7.96
CA SER A 122 0.54 4.68 7.39
C SER A 122 0.56 4.50 5.86
N THR A 123 -0.38 3.72 5.38
CA THR A 123 -0.80 3.68 3.97
C THR A 123 -2.25 4.11 3.92
N HIS A 124 -2.56 5.15 3.16
CA HIS A 124 -3.94 5.62 3.00
C HIS A 124 -4.43 5.29 1.60
N MET A 125 -5.62 4.71 1.50
CA MET A 125 -6.33 4.60 0.23
C MET A 125 -7.33 5.75 0.13
N ILE A 126 -7.42 6.38 -1.05
CA ILE A 126 -8.41 7.40 -1.35
C ILE A 126 -9.24 6.97 -2.56
N PRO A 127 -10.56 7.15 -2.51
CA PRO A 127 -11.47 6.75 -3.60
C PRO A 127 -11.22 7.49 -4.91
N ASN A 128 -10.74 8.73 -4.86
CA ASN A 128 -10.40 9.59 -6.00
C ASN A 128 -11.56 9.77 -7.01
N ASN A 129 -12.81 9.59 -6.59
CA ASN A 129 -13.99 9.58 -7.45
C ASN A 129 -14.88 10.82 -7.32
N HIS A 130 -14.46 11.84 -6.55
CA HIS A 130 -15.21 13.09 -6.46
C HIS A 130 -15.24 13.81 -7.83
N PRO A 131 -16.39 14.36 -8.26
CA PRO A 131 -16.51 15.06 -9.56
C PRO A 131 -15.66 16.34 -9.63
N ASP A 132 -15.53 17.08 -8.52
CA ASP A 132 -14.67 18.26 -8.45
C ASP A 132 -13.20 17.86 -8.23
N ALA A 133 -12.35 18.19 -9.22
CA ALA A 133 -10.91 17.92 -9.17
C ALA A 133 -10.19 18.62 -8.00
N ARG A 134 -10.70 19.76 -7.54
CA ARG A 134 -10.12 20.48 -6.38
C ARG A 134 -10.28 19.68 -5.09
N ILE A 135 -11.43 19.02 -4.92
CA ILE A 135 -11.69 18.17 -3.76
C ILE A 135 -10.80 16.92 -3.81
N ARG A 136 -10.68 16.27 -4.98
CA ARG A 136 -9.75 15.14 -5.15
C ARG A 136 -8.31 15.52 -4.84
N LEU A 137 -7.87 16.71 -5.29
CA LEU A 137 -6.54 17.23 -5.00
C LEU A 137 -6.35 17.47 -3.50
N ALA A 138 -7.32 18.09 -2.83
CA ALA A 138 -7.26 18.31 -1.39
C ALA A 138 -7.16 16.98 -0.62
N GLN A 139 -7.97 15.98 -0.98
CA GLN A 139 -7.93 14.64 -0.39
C GLN A 139 -6.56 13.96 -0.59
N LEU A 140 -5.97 14.07 -1.77
CA LEU A 140 -4.64 13.52 -2.05
C LEU A 140 -3.55 14.24 -1.24
N CYS A 141 -3.60 15.57 -1.18
CA CYS A 141 -2.67 16.36 -0.36
C CYS A 141 -2.75 15.98 1.12
N ASP A 142 -3.97 15.78 1.65
CA ASP A 142 -4.16 15.38 3.04
C ASP A 142 -3.65 13.97 3.31
N ALA A 143 -3.87 13.02 2.39
CA ALA A 143 -3.30 11.67 2.50
C ALA A 143 -1.77 11.69 2.54
N ILE A 144 -1.11 12.50 1.71
CA ILE A 144 0.36 12.67 1.72
C ILE A 144 0.82 13.22 3.08
N LYS A 145 0.15 14.26 3.61
CA LYS A 145 0.48 14.85 4.91
C LYS A 145 0.27 13.86 6.07
N LEU A 146 -0.75 13.00 6.00
CA LEU A 146 -0.97 11.92 6.98
C LEU A 146 0.16 10.88 6.95
N VAL A 147 0.64 10.51 5.76
CA VAL A 147 1.82 9.64 5.65
C VAL A 147 3.05 10.33 6.26
N TYR A 148 3.27 11.60 5.99
CA TYR A 148 4.36 12.35 6.60
C TYR A 148 4.25 12.44 8.12
N ALA A 149 3.05 12.68 8.66
CA ALA A 149 2.81 12.72 10.11
C ALA A 149 3.12 11.37 10.78
N SER A 150 2.78 10.25 10.11
CA SER A 150 2.98 8.90 10.64
C SER A 150 4.44 8.58 10.95
N THR A 151 5.39 9.27 10.29
CA THR A 151 6.84 9.17 10.59
C THR A 151 7.16 9.48 12.05
N PHE A 152 6.37 10.36 12.66
CA PHE A 152 6.60 10.89 14.02
C PHE A 152 5.57 10.40 15.05
N HIS A 153 4.63 9.55 14.66
CA HIS A 153 3.64 8.98 15.58
C HIS A 153 4.27 8.03 16.60
N THR A 154 3.56 7.81 17.67
CA THR A 154 4.00 6.95 18.80
C THR A 154 4.49 5.56 18.35
N PRO A 155 3.82 4.83 17.43
CA PRO A 155 4.33 3.52 16.99
C PRO A 155 5.70 3.62 16.34
N ALA A 156 5.94 4.61 15.47
CA ALA A 156 7.21 4.82 14.79
C ALA A 156 8.32 5.19 15.79
N ARG A 157 8.03 6.08 16.73
CA ARG A 157 8.97 6.49 17.78
C ARG A 157 9.41 5.31 18.65
N ARG A 158 8.45 4.55 19.17
CA ARG A 158 8.73 3.37 20.01
C ARG A 158 9.55 2.33 19.29
N TYR A 159 9.29 2.14 18.00
CA TYR A 159 10.09 1.20 17.21
C TYR A 159 11.52 1.70 17.04
N LEU A 160 11.71 2.97 16.71
CA LEU A 160 13.03 3.58 16.53
C LEU A 160 13.88 3.50 17.83
N GLU A 161 13.27 3.64 19.01
CA GLU A 161 13.94 3.46 20.30
C GLU A 161 14.58 2.07 20.48
N LEU A 162 14.08 1.05 19.75
CA LEU A 162 14.60 -0.32 19.76
C LEU A 162 15.69 -0.54 18.69
N THR A 163 16.03 0.48 17.90
CA THR A 163 17.01 0.40 16.81
C THR A 163 18.14 1.41 17.02
N PRO A 164 19.29 1.25 16.34
CA PRO A 164 20.36 2.26 16.37
C PRO A 164 20.03 3.54 15.58
N HIS A 165 18.88 3.60 14.91
CA HIS A 165 18.47 4.73 14.09
C HIS A 165 17.83 5.84 14.93
N ARG A 166 18.00 7.09 14.50
CA ARG A 166 17.43 8.25 15.16
C ARG A 166 16.26 8.80 14.34
N ILE A 167 15.22 9.24 15.01
CA ILE A 167 14.03 9.82 14.37
C ILE A 167 14.36 11.09 13.57
N GLU A 168 15.40 11.82 13.98
CA GLU A 168 15.89 13.03 13.29
C GLU A 168 16.46 12.73 11.89
N GLU A 169 16.96 11.51 11.69
CA GLU A 169 17.58 11.04 10.44
C GLU A 169 16.55 10.41 9.51
N GLU A 170 15.34 10.14 10.02
CA GLU A 170 14.29 9.49 9.23
C GLU A 170 13.77 10.42 8.13
N LYS A 171 13.68 9.88 6.94
CA LYS A 171 13.20 10.58 5.74
C LYS A 171 12.12 9.75 5.06
N MET A 172 11.05 10.42 4.66
CA MET A 172 9.88 9.81 4.07
C MET A 172 9.72 10.21 2.60
N ALA A 173 9.80 9.24 1.70
CA ALA A 173 9.24 9.36 0.36
C ALA A 173 7.81 8.82 0.35
N VAL A 174 6.99 9.28 -0.59
CA VAL A 174 5.62 8.80 -0.76
C VAL A 174 5.44 8.20 -2.16
N VAL A 175 4.89 7.00 -2.23
CA VAL A 175 4.51 6.36 -3.48
C VAL A 175 3.01 6.52 -3.69
N LEU A 176 2.63 7.17 -4.78
CA LEU A 176 1.26 7.29 -5.26
C LEU A 176 1.03 6.20 -6.30
N GLN A 177 0.17 5.24 -6.02
CA GLN A 177 -0.05 4.09 -6.87
C GLN A 177 -1.56 3.90 -7.11
N PRO A 178 -2.04 3.89 -8.37
CA PRO A 178 -3.41 3.49 -8.66
C PRO A 178 -3.66 2.08 -8.11
N VAL A 179 -4.79 1.91 -7.46
CA VAL A 179 -5.22 0.59 -6.97
C VAL A 179 -5.63 -0.26 -8.17
N VAL A 180 -5.09 -1.45 -8.28
CA VAL A 180 -5.51 -2.41 -9.31
C VAL A 180 -6.86 -3.00 -8.90
N GLY A 181 -7.79 -3.09 -9.85
CA GLY A 181 -9.14 -3.61 -9.61
C GLY A 181 -10.15 -3.08 -10.61
N THR A 182 -11.41 -3.34 -10.33
CA THR A 182 -12.55 -2.87 -11.12
C THR A 182 -13.64 -2.33 -10.21
N PRO A 183 -14.46 -1.37 -10.69
CA PRO A 183 -15.61 -0.89 -9.95
C PRO A 183 -16.74 -1.94 -9.95
N HIS A 184 -17.36 -2.14 -8.81
CA HIS A 184 -18.56 -2.95 -8.60
C HIS A 184 -19.53 -2.14 -7.73
N ASP A 185 -20.66 -1.71 -8.27
CA ASP A 185 -21.59 -0.82 -7.60
C ASP A 185 -20.89 0.41 -6.98
N ASN A 186 -20.87 0.50 -5.66
CA ASN A 186 -20.23 1.59 -4.91
C ASN A 186 -18.91 1.17 -4.24
N CYS A 187 -18.22 0.18 -4.78
CA CYS A 187 -16.93 -0.25 -4.27
C CYS A 187 -15.96 -0.59 -5.41
N TYR A 188 -14.66 -0.67 -5.07
CA TYR A 188 -13.59 -0.94 -6.04
C TYR A 188 -12.60 -1.95 -5.44
N TYR A 189 -12.35 -3.05 -6.14
CA TYR A 189 -11.43 -4.07 -5.68
C TYR A 189 -10.93 -4.98 -6.83
N PRO A 190 -9.76 -5.63 -6.70
CA PRO A 190 -9.29 -6.67 -7.62
C PRO A 190 -9.98 -8.00 -7.32
N ASN A 191 -10.04 -8.90 -8.30
CA ASN A 191 -10.57 -10.25 -8.07
C ASN A 191 -9.83 -10.96 -6.93
N PHE A 192 -8.50 -10.79 -6.86
CA PHE A 192 -7.70 -11.25 -5.72
C PHE A 192 -6.48 -10.34 -5.52
N GLY A 193 -5.98 -10.33 -4.28
CA GLY A 193 -4.72 -9.71 -3.91
C GLY A 193 -3.87 -10.70 -3.12
N GLY A 194 -2.55 -10.53 -3.16
CA GLY A 194 -1.70 -11.50 -2.47
C GLY A 194 -0.23 -11.15 -2.40
N VAL A 195 0.54 -12.08 -1.85
CA VAL A 195 1.99 -11.99 -1.72
C VAL A 195 2.61 -13.31 -2.19
N ALA A 196 3.55 -13.21 -3.12
CA ALA A 196 4.39 -14.34 -3.56
C ALA A 196 5.82 -14.15 -3.04
N ARG A 197 6.44 -15.22 -2.59
CA ARG A 197 7.83 -15.28 -2.14
C ARG A 197 8.53 -16.46 -2.79
N SER A 198 9.74 -16.25 -3.27
CA SER A 198 10.59 -17.30 -3.87
C SER A 198 11.13 -18.29 -2.85
N TYR A 199 11.01 -18.02 -1.55
CA TYR A 199 11.49 -18.88 -0.47
C TYR A 199 10.39 -19.12 0.56
N ASN A 200 10.13 -20.41 0.85
CA ASN A 200 9.17 -20.84 1.85
C ASN A 200 9.90 -21.28 3.13
N TYR A 201 9.82 -20.48 4.18
CA TYR A 201 10.46 -20.82 5.47
C TYR A 201 9.79 -21.98 6.21
N TYR A 202 8.58 -22.37 5.83
CA TYR A 202 7.80 -23.43 6.47
C TYR A 202 7.22 -24.38 5.42
N PRO A 203 8.09 -25.13 4.69
CA PRO A 203 7.63 -26.09 3.69
C PRO A 203 6.84 -27.23 4.35
N PHE A 204 5.82 -27.72 3.67
CA PHE A 204 4.97 -28.80 4.15
C PHE A 204 5.16 -30.08 3.32
N GLY A 205 5.21 -31.23 3.97
CA GLY A 205 5.28 -32.53 3.32
C GLY A 205 6.57 -32.70 2.49
N ARG A 206 6.43 -32.79 1.17
CA ARG A 206 7.56 -32.99 0.23
C ARG A 206 8.08 -31.69 -0.39
N MET A 207 7.48 -30.55 -0.03
CA MET A 207 7.90 -29.23 -0.51
C MET A 207 9.30 -28.89 0.00
N LYS A 208 10.04 -28.15 -0.81
CA LYS A 208 11.34 -27.57 -0.45
C LYS A 208 11.20 -26.07 -0.21
N PRO A 209 12.11 -25.44 0.55
CA PRO A 209 12.12 -23.98 0.70
C PRO A 209 12.13 -23.21 -0.61
N GLU A 210 12.86 -23.69 -1.61
CA GLU A 210 13.05 -23.08 -2.93
C GLU A 210 11.80 -23.17 -3.83
N ASP A 211 10.83 -24.02 -3.47
CA ASP A 211 9.55 -24.14 -4.19
C ASP A 211 8.67 -22.88 -4.05
N GLY A 212 9.07 -21.97 -3.16
CA GLY A 212 8.34 -20.72 -2.92
C GLY A 212 7.01 -20.89 -2.20
N VAL A 213 6.35 -19.79 -1.94
CA VAL A 213 5.01 -19.74 -1.33
C VAL A 213 4.22 -18.54 -1.86
N VAL A 214 2.94 -18.76 -2.12
CA VAL A 214 1.97 -17.72 -2.48
C VAL A 214 0.86 -17.72 -1.45
N SER A 215 0.46 -16.53 -1.01
CA SER A 215 -0.73 -16.31 -0.19
C SER A 215 -1.64 -15.35 -0.92
N VAL A 216 -2.87 -15.74 -1.19
CA VAL A 216 -3.87 -14.95 -1.92
C VAL A 216 -5.20 -14.91 -1.17
N ALA A 217 -5.90 -13.80 -1.33
CA ALA A 217 -7.26 -13.60 -0.82
C ALA A 217 -8.08 -12.82 -1.84
N LEU A 218 -9.37 -13.03 -1.87
CA LEU A 218 -10.31 -12.25 -2.67
C LEU A 218 -10.29 -10.78 -2.22
N GLY A 219 -10.40 -9.85 -3.15
CA GLY A 219 -10.41 -8.42 -2.89
C GLY A 219 -9.01 -7.83 -2.66
N LEU A 220 -8.95 -6.74 -1.92
CA LEU A 220 -7.68 -6.08 -1.57
C LEU A 220 -6.81 -7.00 -0.70
N GLY A 221 -5.51 -6.96 -0.93
CA GLY A 221 -4.53 -7.80 -0.23
C GLY A 221 -4.34 -7.50 1.28
N LYS A 222 -5.20 -6.68 1.88
CA LYS A 222 -5.16 -6.31 3.30
C LYS A 222 -5.17 -7.54 4.21
N ILE A 223 -6.08 -8.49 3.98
CA ILE A 223 -6.18 -9.74 4.76
C ILE A 223 -4.85 -10.51 4.75
N VAL A 224 -4.21 -10.61 3.58
CA VAL A 224 -2.92 -11.31 3.46
C VAL A 224 -1.82 -10.61 4.24
N VAL A 225 -1.76 -9.28 4.16
CA VAL A 225 -0.73 -8.46 4.84
C VAL A 225 -0.90 -8.51 6.36
N GLU A 226 -2.14 -8.54 6.87
CA GLU A 226 -2.45 -8.60 8.29
C GLU A 226 -2.42 -10.02 8.88
N GLY A 227 -2.12 -11.03 8.04
CA GLY A 227 -2.03 -12.41 8.48
C GLY A 227 -3.38 -13.09 8.73
N GLY A 228 -4.45 -12.58 8.14
CA GLY A 228 -5.79 -13.18 8.18
C GLY A 228 -5.93 -14.40 7.27
N PRO A 229 -7.14 -14.98 7.19
CA PRO A 229 -7.42 -16.16 6.38
C PRO A 229 -7.15 -15.90 4.90
N ALA A 230 -6.18 -16.63 4.33
CA ALA A 230 -5.78 -16.50 2.94
C ALA A 230 -5.41 -17.88 2.38
N LEU A 231 -5.71 -18.14 1.13
CA LEU A 231 -5.27 -19.37 0.47
C LEU A 231 -3.75 -19.34 0.32
N ARG A 232 -3.10 -20.37 0.87
CA ARG A 232 -1.64 -20.50 0.83
C ARG A 232 -1.25 -21.78 0.13
N PHE A 233 -0.39 -21.65 -0.89
CA PHE A 233 0.13 -22.78 -1.65
C PHE A 233 1.56 -22.54 -2.14
N SER A 234 2.23 -23.60 -2.56
CA SER A 234 3.51 -23.52 -3.28
C SER A 234 3.26 -23.47 -4.79
N PRO A 235 3.88 -22.55 -5.54
CA PRO A 235 3.75 -22.54 -7.01
C PRO A 235 4.19 -23.85 -7.67
N ALA A 236 5.19 -24.55 -7.11
CA ALA A 236 5.65 -25.84 -7.60
C ALA A 236 4.66 -26.99 -7.31
N HIS A 237 3.79 -26.81 -6.32
CA HIS A 237 2.81 -27.81 -5.86
C HIS A 237 1.43 -27.19 -5.59
N PRO A 238 0.77 -26.56 -6.58
CA PRO A 238 -0.45 -25.78 -6.35
C PRO A 238 -1.64 -26.60 -5.87
N GLN A 239 -1.64 -27.91 -6.11
CA GLN A 239 -2.71 -28.82 -5.68
C GLN A 239 -2.59 -29.24 -4.20
N VAL A 240 -1.45 -28.97 -3.56
CA VAL A 240 -1.25 -29.30 -2.13
C VAL A 240 -1.62 -28.11 -1.28
N LEU A 241 -2.81 -28.18 -0.70
CA LEU A 241 -3.41 -27.14 0.12
C LEU A 241 -3.52 -27.60 1.57
N PRO A 242 -2.53 -27.33 2.42
CA PRO A 242 -2.53 -27.81 3.81
C PRO A 242 -3.78 -27.35 4.60
N GLN A 243 -4.33 -26.18 4.27
CA GLN A 243 -5.52 -25.63 4.94
C GLN A 243 -6.80 -26.42 4.65
N LEU A 244 -6.81 -27.22 3.58
CA LEU A 244 -7.97 -28.04 3.18
C LEU A 244 -7.83 -29.50 3.64
N ALA A 245 -6.83 -29.82 4.46
CA ALA A 245 -6.53 -31.20 4.88
C ALA A 245 -7.66 -31.83 5.74
N ASP A 246 -8.41 -31.01 6.49
CA ASP A 246 -9.54 -31.45 7.29
C ASP A 246 -10.63 -30.38 7.37
N GLY A 247 -11.87 -30.78 7.68
CA GLY A 247 -13.03 -29.88 7.69
C GLY A 247 -12.93 -28.76 8.76
N LYS A 248 -12.22 -29.00 9.85
CA LYS A 248 -12.04 -27.98 10.90
C LYS A 248 -11.08 -26.89 10.43
N SER A 249 -9.92 -27.27 9.92
CA SER A 249 -8.93 -26.36 9.34
C SER A 249 -9.52 -25.55 8.18
N PHE A 250 -10.33 -26.19 7.33
CA PHE A 250 -11.07 -25.51 6.27
C PHE A 250 -11.95 -24.39 6.80
N LEU A 251 -12.80 -24.67 7.81
CA LEU A 251 -13.72 -23.69 8.38
C LEU A 251 -13.01 -22.54 9.13
N GLU A 252 -11.89 -22.84 9.79
CA GLU A 252 -11.13 -21.85 10.55
C GLU A 252 -10.25 -20.95 9.65
N GLN A 253 -9.74 -21.48 8.54
CA GLN A 253 -8.78 -20.79 7.67
C GLN A 253 -9.39 -20.29 6.35
N SER A 254 -10.67 -20.56 6.09
CA SER A 254 -11.37 -20.03 4.93
C SER A 254 -11.68 -18.56 5.11
N GLN A 255 -11.45 -17.79 4.07
CA GLN A 255 -11.85 -16.39 3.99
C GLN A 255 -13.36 -16.28 4.08
N ARG A 256 -13.87 -15.34 4.88
CA ARG A 256 -15.33 -15.08 5.05
C ARG A 256 -15.73 -13.70 4.60
N GLU A 257 -14.79 -12.76 4.61
CA GLU A 257 -14.99 -11.37 4.22
C GLU A 257 -13.85 -10.91 3.31
N PHE A 258 -14.07 -9.85 2.57
CA PHE A 258 -13.05 -9.22 1.77
C PHE A 258 -13.12 -7.69 1.89
N PHE A 259 -12.00 -7.02 1.62
CA PHE A 259 -11.91 -5.56 1.66
C PHE A 259 -11.95 -4.96 0.26
N ALA A 260 -12.67 -3.84 0.15
CA ALA A 260 -12.77 -3.01 -1.04
C ALA A 260 -12.59 -1.53 -0.68
N VAL A 261 -12.25 -0.68 -1.65
CA VAL A 261 -12.32 0.77 -1.49
C VAL A 261 -13.78 1.21 -1.59
N ASP A 262 -14.26 1.97 -0.60
CA ASP A 262 -15.61 2.55 -0.57
C ASP A 262 -15.70 3.73 -1.54
N LEU A 263 -16.52 3.63 -2.57
CA LEU A 263 -16.81 4.69 -3.55
C LEU A 263 -18.10 5.47 -3.23
N SER A 264 -18.85 5.06 -2.21
CA SER A 264 -20.18 5.63 -1.90
C SER A 264 -20.13 7.05 -1.32
N ARG A 265 -18.96 7.48 -0.85
CA ARG A 265 -18.79 8.76 -0.15
C ARG A 265 -17.63 9.59 -0.74
N PRO A 266 -17.80 10.11 -1.97
CA PRO A 266 -16.73 10.81 -2.67
C PRO A 266 -16.27 12.10 -1.96
N GLU A 267 -17.11 12.73 -1.13
CA GLU A 267 -16.79 13.93 -0.35
C GLU A 267 -15.91 13.61 0.87
N ARG A 268 -15.85 12.34 1.30
CA ARG A 268 -15.10 11.96 2.50
C ARG A 268 -13.60 11.97 2.23
N GLY A 269 -12.89 12.89 2.88
CA GLY A 269 -11.44 12.93 2.86
C GLY A 269 -10.79 11.79 3.64
N PRO A 270 -9.47 11.57 3.49
CA PRO A 270 -8.74 10.62 4.30
C PRO A 270 -8.75 11.07 5.76
N GLY A 271 -8.91 10.12 6.69
CA GLY A 271 -8.87 10.36 8.13
C GLY A 271 -7.58 9.86 8.75
N VAL A 272 -7.45 10.09 10.06
CA VAL A 272 -6.33 9.55 10.86
C VAL A 272 -6.29 8.03 10.79
N ASN A 273 -7.47 7.38 10.75
CA ASN A 273 -7.55 5.94 10.51
C ASN A 273 -7.25 5.62 9.03
N PRO A 274 -6.15 4.88 8.74
CA PRO A 274 -5.79 4.51 7.38
C PRO A 274 -6.87 3.72 6.63
N ASP A 275 -7.68 2.96 7.37
CA ASP A 275 -8.75 2.09 6.81
C ASP A 275 -10.05 2.83 6.55
N GLN A 276 -10.11 4.15 6.77
CA GLN A 276 -11.35 4.93 6.66
C GLN A 276 -12.02 4.84 5.29
N ALA A 277 -11.25 4.64 4.23
CA ALA A 277 -11.76 4.48 2.86
C ALA A 277 -12.02 3.01 2.48
N LEU A 278 -11.83 2.08 3.40
CA LEU A 278 -12.09 0.66 3.17
C LEU A 278 -13.42 0.24 3.75
N VAL A 279 -14.03 -0.74 3.10
CA VAL A 279 -15.23 -1.42 3.56
C VAL A 279 -15.01 -2.93 3.48
N ALA A 280 -15.48 -3.64 4.50
CA ALA A 280 -15.51 -5.10 4.51
C ALA A 280 -16.87 -5.59 4.01
N PHE A 281 -16.87 -6.62 3.17
CA PHE A 281 -18.04 -7.28 2.65
C PHE A 281 -17.94 -8.80 2.86
N ASP A 282 -19.09 -9.44 3.09
CA ASP A 282 -19.20 -10.89 3.05
C ASP A 282 -19.01 -11.42 1.62
N LEU A 283 -18.57 -12.69 1.49
CA LEU A 283 -18.32 -13.33 0.17
C LEU A 283 -19.56 -13.39 -0.73
N GLU A 284 -20.77 -13.37 -0.16
CA GLU A 284 -22.01 -13.29 -0.93
C GLU A 284 -22.07 -12.04 -1.83
N VAL A 285 -21.42 -10.95 -1.44
CA VAL A 285 -21.31 -9.75 -2.28
C VAL A 285 -20.46 -10.03 -3.50
N ALA A 286 -19.31 -10.70 -3.32
CA ALA A 286 -18.44 -11.10 -4.41
C ALA A 286 -19.11 -12.09 -5.38
N GLU A 287 -19.95 -12.99 -4.86
CA GLU A 287 -20.73 -13.90 -5.68
C GLU A 287 -21.71 -13.13 -6.57
N ARG A 288 -22.44 -12.16 -6.02
CA ARG A 288 -23.34 -11.29 -6.80
C ARG A 288 -22.60 -10.46 -7.86
N HIS A 289 -21.39 -10.05 -7.58
CA HIS A 289 -20.51 -9.32 -8.54
C HIS A 289 -19.86 -10.25 -9.58
N GLY A 290 -19.97 -11.57 -9.42
CA GLY A 290 -19.35 -12.56 -10.31
C GLY A 290 -17.82 -12.65 -10.17
N THR A 291 -17.25 -12.15 -9.06
CA THR A 291 -15.80 -12.11 -8.81
C THR A 291 -15.31 -13.29 -7.97
N LEU A 292 -16.21 -14.11 -7.41
CA LEU A 292 -15.82 -15.26 -6.62
C LEU A 292 -15.36 -16.44 -7.48
N ALA A 293 -16.04 -16.71 -8.59
CA ALA A 293 -15.74 -17.88 -9.45
C ALA A 293 -14.28 -17.96 -9.97
N PRO A 294 -13.59 -16.85 -10.30
CA PRO A 294 -12.17 -16.90 -10.71
C PRO A 294 -11.19 -17.29 -9.61
N VAL A 295 -11.59 -17.30 -8.35
CA VAL A 295 -10.73 -17.55 -7.17
C VAL A 295 -11.22 -18.72 -6.30
N ALA A 296 -12.32 -19.36 -6.67
CA ALA A 296 -12.90 -20.54 -6.02
C ALA A 296 -12.36 -21.88 -6.65
#